data_4a918eeb7452ac0bab9bd44aab80ef36
#
_entry.id   4a918eeb7452ac0bab9bd44aab80ef36
#
_cell.length_a   1.000
_cell.length_b   1.000
_cell.length_c   1.000
_cell.angle_alpha   90.00
_cell.angle_beta   90.00
_cell.angle_gamma   90.00
#
_symmetry.space_group_name_H-M   'P 1'
#
loop_
_entity.id
_entity.type
_entity.pdbx_description
1 polymer ?
#
loop_
_entity_poly.entity_id
_entity_poly.type
_entity_poly.pdbx_seq_one_letter_code
_entity_poly.pdbx_strand_id
1 'polypeptide(L)'
;AVMLQHVLQALLAERVSIRNLSMIIEAVAEASATSKNIRTVIEHARSKLAKQICQSLKDSQGYVPVINLGGDWERELASSISKANGEETFLMSPSRVQEFVLAVRKEIQKFSSADEWPAILVSPQARPYVRSILERVSPMTQVISHNEVHRKASLRTVGTVG
;
A
#
# COMPACT_ATOMS: atom_id res chain seq x y z
N ALA A 1 10.30 5.28 21.78
CA ALA A 1 9.16 5.16 22.00
C ALA A 1 8.32 4.13 21.25
N VAL A 2 7.19 3.79 21.85
CA VAL A 2 6.35 2.69 21.37
C VAL A 2 5.83 2.95 19.95
N MET A 3 5.40 4.20 19.67
CA MET A 3 4.90 4.56 18.35
C MET A 3 5.96 4.34 17.27
N LEU A 4 7.17 4.81 17.50
CA LEU A 4 8.27 4.63 16.55
C LEU A 4 8.56 3.14 16.30
N GLN A 5 8.56 2.33 17.37
CA GLN A 5 8.81 0.90 17.24
C GLN A 5 7.74 0.24 16.37
N HIS A 6 6.46 0.58 16.57
CA HIS A 6 5.37 0.04 15.77
C HIS A 6 5.51 0.44 14.31
N VAL A 7 5.89 1.69 14.04
CA VAL A 7 6.09 2.16 12.66
C VAL A 7 7.23 1.40 11.99
N LEU A 8 8.35 1.23 12.68
CA LEU A 8 9.50 0.49 12.13
C LEU A 8 9.12 -0.96 11.83
N GLN A 9 8.39 -1.62 12.73
CA GLN A 9 7.93 -2.99 12.51
C GLN A 9 6.99 -3.09 11.32
N ALA A 10 6.08 -2.12 11.18
CA ALA A 10 5.13 -2.12 10.06
C ALA A 10 5.84 -1.90 8.73
N LEU A 11 6.83 -1.02 8.68
CA LEU A 11 7.62 -0.80 7.47
C LEU A 11 8.37 -2.07 7.07
N LEU A 12 9.02 -2.71 8.03
CA LEU A 12 9.75 -3.95 7.76
C LEU A 12 8.83 -5.08 7.32
N ALA A 13 7.63 -5.16 7.89
CA ALA A 13 6.65 -6.18 7.51
C ALA A 13 6.25 -6.07 6.03
N GLU A 14 6.31 -4.86 5.49
CA GLU A 14 6.04 -4.63 4.07
C GLU A 14 7.32 -4.43 3.25
N ARG A 15 8.46 -4.84 3.79
CA ARG A 15 9.76 -4.82 3.12
C ARG A 15 10.23 -3.43 2.71
N VAL A 16 9.84 -2.42 3.48
CA VAL A 16 10.35 -1.07 3.31
C VAL A 16 11.58 -0.92 4.19
N SER A 17 12.70 -0.55 3.61
CA SER A 17 13.95 -0.38 4.35
C SER A 17 13.83 0.75 5.37
N ILE A 18 14.33 0.50 6.58
CA ILE A 18 14.36 1.50 7.64
C ILE A 18 15.73 2.17 7.76
N ARG A 19 16.55 2.07 6.70
CA ARG A 19 17.90 2.63 6.68
C ARG A 19 17.90 4.15 6.87
N ASN A 20 16.91 4.84 6.32
CA ASN A 20 16.78 6.29 6.49
C ASN A 20 16.00 6.61 7.75
N LEU A 21 16.60 6.26 8.89
CA LEU A 21 15.96 6.37 10.19
C LEU A 21 15.60 7.81 10.57
N SER A 22 16.47 8.77 10.21
CA SER A 22 16.21 10.18 10.53
C SER A 22 14.93 10.70 9.87
N MET A 23 14.69 10.32 8.62
CA MET A 23 13.47 10.70 7.91
C MET A 23 12.24 10.03 8.53
N ILE A 24 12.37 8.79 8.95
CA ILE A 24 11.28 8.06 9.61
C ILE A 24 10.93 8.72 10.95
N ILE A 25 11.94 9.05 11.76
CA ILE A 25 11.73 9.71 13.05
C ILE A 25 11.02 11.05 12.84
N GLU A 26 11.47 11.84 11.85
CA GLU A 26 10.86 13.11 11.53
C GLU A 26 9.40 12.95 11.10
N ALA A 27 9.11 11.96 10.26
CA ALA A 27 7.76 11.68 9.80
C ALA A 27 6.83 11.27 10.95
N VAL A 28 7.34 10.44 11.86
CA VAL A 28 6.58 10.00 13.04
C VAL A 28 6.28 11.21 13.94
N ALA A 29 7.26 12.08 14.15
CA ALA A 29 7.07 13.28 14.95
C ALA A 29 6.01 14.20 14.33
N GLU A 30 6.06 14.43 13.03
CA GLU A 30 5.08 15.26 12.33
C GLU A 30 3.66 14.70 12.45
N ALA A 31 3.48 13.42 12.17
CA ALA A 31 2.17 12.79 12.17
C ALA A 31 1.61 12.68 13.59
N SER A 32 2.46 12.37 14.56
CA SER A 32 2.03 12.20 15.96
C SER A 32 1.57 13.51 16.58
N ALA A 33 1.97 14.64 16.04
CA ALA A 33 1.54 15.95 16.53
C ALA A 33 0.04 16.17 16.30
N THR A 34 -0.55 15.54 15.28
CA THR A 34 -1.94 15.72 14.91
C THR A 34 -2.79 14.46 15.00
N SER A 35 -2.19 13.30 15.16
CA SER A 35 -2.92 12.04 15.23
C SER A 35 -2.23 11.04 16.13
N LYS A 36 -3.03 10.27 16.88
CA LYS A 36 -2.54 9.15 17.67
C LYS A 36 -2.85 7.81 17.04
N ASN A 37 -3.47 7.84 15.87
CA ASN A 37 -3.81 6.62 15.12
C ASN A 37 -2.55 6.07 14.46
N ILE A 38 -2.13 4.88 14.86
CA ILE A 38 -0.91 4.24 14.35
C ILE A 38 -0.95 4.08 12.83
N ARG A 39 -2.11 3.73 12.27
CA ARG A 39 -2.25 3.57 10.81
C ARG A 39 -1.96 4.87 10.08
N THR A 40 -2.48 5.98 10.58
CA THR A 40 -2.22 7.30 10.00
C THR A 40 -0.73 7.63 10.02
N VAL A 41 -0.07 7.33 11.13
CA VAL A 41 1.36 7.60 11.29
C VAL A 41 2.18 6.74 10.33
N ILE A 42 1.84 5.46 10.20
CA ILE A 42 2.51 4.55 9.26
C ILE A 42 2.37 5.06 7.82
N GLU A 43 1.15 5.42 7.42
CA GLU A 43 0.91 5.90 6.05
C GLU A 43 1.65 7.21 5.77
N HIS A 44 1.75 8.08 6.77
CA HIS A 44 2.52 9.31 6.62
C HIS A 44 4.01 9.00 6.44
N ALA A 45 4.56 8.10 7.23
CA ALA A 45 5.96 7.68 7.09
C ALA A 45 6.23 7.10 5.70
N ARG A 46 5.31 6.25 5.21
CA ARG A 46 5.44 5.67 3.87
C ARG A 46 5.45 6.76 2.79
N SER A 47 4.60 7.77 2.91
CA SER A 47 4.56 8.85 1.92
C SER A 47 5.87 9.64 1.89
N LYS A 48 6.52 9.80 3.03
CA LYS A 48 7.84 10.46 3.10
C LYS A 48 8.94 9.58 2.49
N LEU A 49 8.74 8.27 2.46
CA LEU A 49 9.68 7.32 1.87
C LEU A 49 9.33 6.96 0.41
N ALA A 50 8.48 7.75 -0.23
CA ALA A 50 7.99 7.46 -1.59
C ALA A 50 9.12 7.23 -2.59
N LYS A 51 10.16 8.04 -2.55
CA LYS A 51 11.32 7.91 -3.45
C LYS A 51 11.98 6.54 -3.29
N GLN A 52 12.24 6.16 -2.05
CA GLN A 52 12.90 4.89 -1.73
C GLN A 52 12.00 3.70 -2.09
N ILE A 53 10.69 3.81 -1.81
CA ILE A 53 9.74 2.76 -2.16
C ILE A 53 9.70 2.55 -3.67
N CYS A 54 9.55 3.62 -4.43
CA CYS A 54 9.56 3.54 -5.89
C CYS A 54 10.88 2.98 -6.43
N GLN A 55 12.01 3.41 -5.85
CA GLN A 55 13.32 2.93 -6.28
C GLN A 55 13.44 1.42 -6.12
N SER A 56 12.90 0.86 -5.03
CA SER A 56 12.94 -0.58 -4.76
C SER A 56 12.05 -1.39 -5.70
N LEU A 57 11.09 -0.75 -6.37
CA LEU A 57 10.13 -1.42 -7.24
C LEU A 57 10.46 -1.29 -8.72
N LYS A 58 11.52 -0.57 -9.07
CA LYS A 58 11.89 -0.38 -10.47
C LYS A 58 12.30 -1.69 -11.13
N ASP A 59 11.86 -1.86 -12.37
CA ASP A 59 12.32 -2.96 -13.22
C ASP A 59 13.67 -2.61 -13.85
N SER A 60 14.19 -3.50 -14.70
CA SER A 60 15.49 -3.32 -15.35
C SER A 60 15.52 -2.13 -16.31
N GLN A 61 14.35 -1.64 -16.74
CA GLN A 61 14.24 -0.51 -17.66
C GLN A 61 13.99 0.82 -16.92
N GLY A 62 13.90 0.79 -15.60
CA GLY A 62 13.70 1.98 -14.79
C GLY A 62 12.24 2.35 -14.57
N TYR A 63 11.29 1.51 -14.99
CA TYR A 63 9.87 1.72 -14.75
C TYR A 63 9.42 0.99 -13.49
N VAL A 64 8.39 1.54 -12.84
CA VAL A 64 7.71 0.86 -11.74
C VAL A 64 6.48 0.16 -12.32
N PRO A 65 6.49 -1.16 -12.44
CA PRO A 65 5.33 -1.88 -12.97
C PRO A 65 4.24 -1.93 -11.93
N VAL A 66 3.01 -1.56 -12.31
CA VAL A 66 1.87 -1.53 -11.40
C VAL A 66 0.65 -2.18 -12.03
N ILE A 67 -0.18 -2.77 -11.17
CA ILE A 67 -1.51 -3.25 -11.51
C ILE A 67 -2.49 -2.29 -10.85
N ASN A 68 -3.34 -1.66 -11.66
CA ASN A 68 -4.37 -0.76 -11.15
C ASN A 68 -5.60 -1.55 -10.71
N LEU A 69 -6.41 -0.96 -9.85
CA LEU A 69 -7.75 -1.48 -9.58
C LEU A 69 -8.73 -0.84 -10.55
N GLY A 70 -9.68 -1.64 -11.04
CA GLY A 70 -10.77 -1.13 -11.83
C GLY A 70 -11.63 -0.17 -11.02
N GLY A 71 -12.35 0.73 -11.71
CA GLY A 71 -13.14 1.76 -11.06
C GLY A 71 -14.20 1.21 -10.11
N ASP A 72 -14.78 0.06 -10.43
CA ASP A 72 -15.80 -0.56 -9.57
C ASP A 72 -15.19 -1.01 -8.23
N TRP A 73 -14.02 -1.60 -8.26
CA TRP A 73 -13.32 -1.98 -7.02
C TRP A 73 -12.87 -0.77 -6.22
N GLU A 74 -12.38 0.25 -6.90
CA GLU A 74 -11.99 1.51 -6.22
C GLU A 74 -13.19 2.12 -5.49
N ARG A 75 -14.35 2.17 -6.14
CA ARG A 75 -15.57 2.71 -5.53
C ARG A 75 -16.05 1.86 -4.37
N GLU A 76 -16.02 0.54 -4.53
CA GLU A 76 -16.48 -0.36 -3.46
C GLU A 76 -15.58 -0.28 -2.23
N LEU A 77 -14.28 -0.24 -2.42
CA LEU A 77 -13.34 -0.08 -1.31
C LEU A 77 -13.56 1.26 -0.61
N ALA A 78 -13.73 2.33 -1.38
CA ALA A 78 -14.00 3.65 -0.80
C ALA A 78 -15.29 3.66 0.02
N SER A 79 -16.36 3.04 -0.50
CA SER A 79 -17.64 2.99 0.20
C SER A 79 -17.62 2.07 1.42
N SER A 80 -16.65 1.17 1.51
CA SER A 80 -16.48 0.28 2.65
C SER A 80 -15.78 0.94 3.83
N ILE A 81 -15.19 2.11 3.62
CA ILE A 81 -14.50 2.88 4.65
C ILE A 81 -15.47 3.89 5.25
N SER A 82 -15.64 3.86 6.57
CA SER A 82 -16.53 4.77 7.29
C SER A 82 -15.79 5.44 8.43
N LYS A 83 -16.11 6.71 8.66
CA LYS A 83 -15.61 7.45 9.82
C LYS A 83 -16.79 7.84 10.69
N ALA A 84 -16.74 7.43 11.95
CA ALA A 84 -17.76 7.78 12.94
C ALA A 84 -17.06 8.03 14.27
N ASN A 85 -17.41 9.14 14.94
CA ASN A 85 -16.87 9.49 16.25
C ASN A 85 -15.33 9.53 16.28
N GLY A 86 -14.71 9.96 15.18
CA GLY A 86 -13.27 10.02 15.07
C GLY A 86 -12.59 8.70 14.78
N GLU A 87 -13.34 7.62 14.67
CA GLU A 87 -12.82 6.30 14.34
C GLU A 87 -13.15 5.91 12.91
N GLU A 88 -12.16 5.32 12.24
CA GLU A 88 -12.33 4.81 10.90
C GLU A 88 -12.51 3.29 10.95
N THR A 89 -13.52 2.80 10.27
CA THR A 89 -13.80 1.37 10.16
C THR A 89 -13.85 0.95 8.71
N PHE A 90 -13.49 -0.30 8.45
CA PHE A 90 -13.57 -0.89 7.13
C PHE A 90 -14.50 -2.09 7.19
N LEU A 91 -15.62 -2.01 6.46
CA LEU A 91 -16.63 -3.07 6.44
C LEU A 91 -16.90 -3.49 5.01
N MET A 92 -16.42 -4.68 4.69
CA MET A 92 -16.65 -5.33 3.41
C MET A 92 -17.09 -6.76 3.72
N SER A 93 -18.14 -7.24 3.07
CA SER A 93 -18.63 -8.59 3.36
C SER A 93 -17.57 -9.64 3.04
N PRO A 94 -17.54 -10.76 3.79
CA PRO A 94 -16.56 -11.81 3.53
C PRO A 94 -16.59 -12.34 2.09
N SER A 95 -17.76 -12.42 1.49
CA SER A 95 -17.89 -12.89 0.10
C SER A 95 -17.26 -11.90 -0.88
N ARG A 96 -17.41 -10.60 -0.63
CA ARG A 96 -16.80 -9.59 -1.50
C ARG A 96 -15.29 -9.53 -1.32
N VAL A 97 -14.81 -9.70 -0.09
CA VAL A 97 -13.38 -9.80 0.17
C VAL A 97 -12.79 -10.97 -0.62
N GLN A 98 -13.47 -12.10 -0.60
CA GLN A 98 -13.01 -13.29 -1.33
C GLN A 98 -13.00 -13.05 -2.84
N GLU A 99 -14.04 -12.40 -3.38
CA GLU A 99 -14.07 -12.06 -4.80
C GLU A 99 -12.94 -11.11 -5.18
N PHE A 100 -12.65 -10.13 -4.32
CA PHE A 100 -11.54 -9.22 -4.52
C PHE A 100 -10.21 -9.96 -4.55
N VAL A 101 -9.98 -10.84 -3.58
CA VAL A 101 -8.76 -11.65 -3.51
C VAL A 101 -8.59 -12.47 -4.78
N LEU A 102 -9.65 -13.12 -5.25
CA LEU A 102 -9.58 -13.93 -6.45
C LEU A 102 -9.28 -13.08 -7.69
N ALA A 103 -9.90 -11.90 -7.79
CA ALA A 103 -9.65 -10.99 -8.91
C ALA A 103 -8.20 -10.50 -8.93
N VAL A 104 -7.66 -10.15 -7.77
CA VAL A 104 -6.26 -9.72 -7.65
C VAL A 104 -5.30 -10.86 -8.01
N ARG A 105 -5.56 -12.05 -7.48
CA ARG A 105 -4.70 -13.22 -7.75
C ARG A 105 -4.69 -13.56 -9.23
N LYS A 106 -5.81 -13.44 -9.90
CA LYS A 106 -5.91 -13.69 -11.33
C LYS A 106 -4.96 -12.78 -12.11
N GLU A 107 -4.89 -11.50 -11.74
CA GLU A 107 -3.98 -10.57 -12.39
C GLU A 107 -2.51 -10.86 -12.04
N ILE A 108 -2.23 -11.13 -10.77
CA ILE A 108 -0.85 -11.42 -10.33
C ILE A 108 -0.31 -12.67 -11.02
N GLN A 109 -1.12 -13.69 -11.20
CA GLN A 109 -0.70 -14.95 -11.81
C GLN A 109 -0.19 -14.77 -13.25
N LYS A 110 -0.62 -13.72 -13.95
CA LYS A 110 -0.15 -13.43 -15.29
C LYS A 110 1.34 -13.11 -15.36
N PHE A 111 1.94 -12.76 -14.21
CA PHE A 111 3.34 -12.33 -14.13
C PHE A 111 4.25 -13.33 -13.44
N SER A 112 3.71 -14.42 -12.87
CA SER A 112 4.48 -15.36 -12.07
C SER A 112 5.56 -16.07 -12.87
N SER A 113 5.36 -16.27 -14.17
CA SER A 113 6.33 -16.96 -15.04
C SER A 113 7.33 -16.00 -15.69
N ALA A 114 7.11 -14.69 -15.59
CA ALA A 114 7.95 -13.68 -16.22
C ALA A 114 8.98 -13.06 -15.27
N ASP A 115 9.04 -13.55 -14.04
CA ASP A 115 9.91 -13.00 -12.98
C ASP A 115 9.68 -11.50 -12.77
N GLU A 116 8.44 -11.06 -12.95
CA GLU A 116 8.02 -9.70 -12.71
C GLU A 116 7.19 -9.63 -11.42
N TRP A 117 7.37 -8.52 -10.69
CA TRP A 117 6.71 -8.32 -9.40
C TRP A 117 6.02 -6.96 -9.38
N PRO A 118 4.92 -6.80 -10.14
CA PRO A 118 4.21 -5.52 -10.13
C PRO A 118 3.57 -5.27 -8.78
N ALA A 119 3.54 -3.99 -8.38
CA ALA A 119 2.84 -3.56 -7.18
C ALA A 119 1.38 -3.28 -7.50
N ILE A 120 0.51 -3.46 -6.52
CA ILE A 120 -0.89 -3.05 -6.64
C ILE A 120 -0.95 -1.57 -6.27
N LEU A 121 -1.48 -0.75 -7.17
CA LEU A 121 -1.61 0.69 -6.96
C LEU A 121 -3.05 1.01 -6.58
N VAL A 122 -3.22 1.63 -5.41
CA VAL A 122 -4.55 1.91 -4.84
C VAL A 122 -4.62 3.33 -4.29
N SER A 123 -5.82 3.77 -3.91
CA SER A 123 -5.99 5.05 -3.25
C SER A 123 -5.31 5.03 -1.87
N PRO A 124 -4.86 6.20 -1.37
CA PRO A 124 -4.22 6.24 -0.04
C PRO A 124 -5.13 5.73 1.07
N GLN A 125 -6.42 6.02 1.00
CA GLN A 125 -7.37 5.60 2.01
C GLN A 125 -7.55 4.09 2.04
N ALA A 126 -7.52 3.44 0.89
CA ALA A 126 -7.71 2.00 0.78
C ALA A 126 -6.44 1.20 1.03
N ARG A 127 -5.25 1.79 0.89
CA ARG A 127 -3.99 1.05 0.93
C ARG A 127 -3.84 0.11 2.13
N PRO A 128 -4.00 0.58 3.38
CA PRO A 128 -3.76 -0.31 4.52
C PRO A 128 -4.77 -1.47 4.57
N TYR A 129 -5.99 -1.24 4.11
CA TYR A 129 -7.00 -2.29 4.09
C TYR A 129 -6.74 -3.31 3.00
N VAL A 130 -6.34 -2.86 1.81
CA VAL A 130 -5.96 -3.76 0.72
C VAL A 130 -4.75 -4.61 1.13
N ARG A 131 -3.74 -3.99 1.75
CA ARG A 131 -2.60 -4.75 2.27
C ARG A 131 -3.05 -5.79 3.29
N SER A 132 -3.92 -5.42 4.22
CA SER A 132 -4.42 -6.34 5.23
C SER A 132 -5.15 -7.53 4.60
N ILE A 133 -5.94 -7.29 3.55
CA ILE A 133 -6.64 -8.36 2.83
C ILE A 133 -5.64 -9.29 2.13
N LEU A 134 -4.62 -8.72 1.49
CA LEU A 134 -3.72 -9.48 0.63
C LEU A 134 -2.56 -10.16 1.37
N GLU A 135 -2.22 -9.72 2.57
CA GLU A 135 -1.02 -10.21 3.25
C GLU A 135 -1.04 -11.71 3.52
N ARG A 136 -2.22 -12.32 3.67
CA ARG A 136 -2.36 -13.74 3.94
C ARG A 136 -2.26 -14.60 2.68
N VAL A 137 -2.64 -14.04 1.54
CA VAL A 137 -2.75 -14.82 0.29
C VAL A 137 -1.64 -14.50 -0.69
N SER A 138 -1.05 -13.31 -0.59
CA SER A 138 0.05 -12.91 -1.46
C SER A 138 0.99 -11.95 -0.69
N PRO A 139 1.70 -12.47 0.32
CA PRO A 139 2.52 -11.63 1.20
C PRO A 139 3.67 -10.92 0.47
N MET A 140 4.08 -11.44 -0.68
CA MET A 140 5.16 -10.86 -1.49
C MET A 140 4.68 -9.70 -2.36
N THR A 141 3.37 -9.55 -2.54
CA THR A 141 2.82 -8.48 -3.37
C THR A 141 2.85 -7.16 -2.61
N GLN A 142 3.54 -6.19 -3.19
CA GLN A 142 3.59 -4.84 -2.62
C GLN A 142 2.31 -4.10 -2.97
N VAL A 143 1.79 -3.34 -2.01
CA VAL A 143 0.63 -2.46 -2.20
C VAL A 143 1.11 -1.04 -1.98
N ILE A 144 0.99 -0.21 -2.99
CA ILE A 144 1.39 1.20 -2.92
C ILE A 144 0.20 2.10 -3.18
N SER A 145 0.24 3.30 -2.62
CA SER A 145 -0.80 4.29 -2.86
C SER A 145 -0.28 5.39 -3.78
N HIS A 146 -1.20 6.19 -4.30
CA HIS A 146 -0.84 7.34 -5.13
C HIS A 146 0.03 8.35 -4.38
N ASN A 147 -0.04 8.40 -3.04
CA ASN A 147 0.82 9.26 -2.23
C ASN A 147 2.26 8.75 -2.13
N GLU A 148 2.49 7.51 -2.54
CA GLU A 148 3.80 6.87 -2.49
C GLU A 148 4.44 6.80 -3.87
N VAL A 149 3.82 7.39 -4.88
CA VAL A 149 4.41 7.51 -6.20
C VAL A 149 5.21 8.80 -6.23
N HIS A 150 6.53 8.66 -6.28
CA HIS A 150 7.42 9.82 -6.32
C HIS A 150 7.25 10.54 -7.66
N ARG A 151 7.29 11.88 -7.64
CA ARG A 151 7.06 12.69 -8.84
C ARG A 151 7.98 12.36 -10.01
N LYS A 152 9.16 11.80 -9.73
CA LYS A 152 10.14 11.41 -10.76
C LYS A 152 10.02 9.95 -11.17
N ALA A 153 9.10 9.20 -10.55
CA ALA A 153 8.91 7.80 -10.89
C ALA A 153 8.15 7.67 -12.20
N SER A 154 8.55 6.70 -13.00
CA SER A 154 7.85 6.37 -14.24
C SER A 154 7.07 5.09 -14.02
N LEU A 155 5.75 5.18 -13.99
CA LEU A 155 4.89 4.03 -13.82
C LEU A 155 4.64 3.36 -15.17
N ARG A 156 4.52 2.03 -15.13
CA ARG A 156 4.07 1.26 -16.27
C ARG A 156 2.91 0.38 -15.82
N THR A 157 1.70 0.69 -16.28
CA THR A 157 0.55 -0.12 -15.96
C THR A 157 0.60 -1.42 -16.77
N VAL A 158 0.70 -2.55 -16.06
CA VAL A 158 0.82 -3.86 -16.68
C VAL A 158 -0.46 -4.68 -16.61
N GLY A 159 -1.43 -4.22 -15.83
CA GLY A 159 -2.73 -4.89 -15.71
C GLY A 159 -3.71 -4.07 -14.90
N THR A 160 -4.94 -4.53 -14.89
CA THR A 160 -6.04 -3.92 -14.12
C THR A 160 -6.90 -5.03 -13.54
N VAL A 161 -7.19 -4.93 -12.24
CA VAL A 161 -8.11 -5.85 -11.57
C VAL A 161 -9.53 -5.42 -11.92
N GLY A 162 -10.24 -6.30 -12.62
CA GLY A 162 -11.61 -6.03 -13.06
C GLY A 162 -12.70 -6.53 -12.15
#